data_4510d61f8f9d8a46a428f9b1b0ac8eb6
#
_entry.id   4510d61f8f9d8a46a428f9b1b0ac8eb6
#
_cell.length_a   1.000
_cell.length_b   1.000
_cell.length_c   1.000
_cell.angle_alpha   90.00
_cell.angle_beta   90.00
_cell.angle_gamma   90.00
#
_symmetry.space_group_name_H-M   'P 1'
#
loop_
_entity.id
_entity.type
_entity.pdbx_description
1 polymer ?
#
loop_
_entity_poly.entity_id
_entity_poly.type
_entity_poly.pdbx_seq_one_letter_code
_entity_poly.pdbx_strand_id
1 'polypeptide(L)'
;MLLPMKKMDRRRFLVAGAAAAAGLKSFAQTPAASATQQAPATSASVQPLKIELHAEERGVTVPQNFIGVSYETQQLSNPHFFSPENRGLIEQFRALSPNGVLRLGGNTSDYGFWKPTAESRPPKRKKRPNKVGDPNPNLSYPVTPEAVENLRGFLDATGWTCLYGINFGTNTPELAADEATFVAKTLGLQLEYFQIGNEADRFGSTIRDPQTWNANKYFDEWIVFANAIKARVPTARFGLPDTSGNPEWYAVVVDRLLQIPGRDRPDIAALTHHYYFGGPPSNPKVTLDALLQPDPHVDKLYQDVSAAAARLGKTERRALPYRMTEGNTCYRGGKPGVSDVFGAALWAADYLLKLASYGYAGANLHGGEGNMVANSLGGTLPGEELMPDRKVPHPRPFYTPIADIGKDYVAEPVSYGMRFAGAFADSTFVKLDFDPGGVDATAYAARLGSGEVLVAIINKDASRDLTLDQPTWKLDRTLTGPSLTANSNVRFGPAEGSKDNRVPAASAAIFRVG
;
A
#
# COMPACT_ATOMS: atom_id res chain seq x y z
N MET A 1 59.88 6.12 17.82
CA MET A 1 60.49 5.48 16.65
C MET A 1 59.36 5.00 15.77
N LEU A 2 58.89 5.85 14.90
CA LEU A 2 57.73 5.66 14.01
C LEU A 2 58.26 5.46 12.58
N LEU A 3 57.90 4.40 11.94
CA LEU A 3 58.13 4.19 10.50
C LEU A 3 56.78 4.36 9.76
N PRO A 4 56.76 5.06 8.62
CA PRO A 4 55.56 5.40 7.91
C PRO A 4 55.14 4.33 6.89
N MET A 5 53.83 4.05 6.79
CA MET A 5 53.26 3.21 5.75
C MET A 5 53.16 3.95 4.41
N LYS A 6 53.69 3.28 3.36
CA LYS A 6 53.73 3.75 1.97
C LYS A 6 52.32 3.73 1.36
N LYS A 7 51.98 4.79 0.66
CA LYS A 7 50.88 4.90 -0.32
C LYS A 7 51.11 3.93 -1.49
N MET A 8 50.13 3.14 -1.79
CA MET A 8 50.08 2.34 -3.04
C MET A 8 49.34 3.09 -4.13
N ASP A 9 50.05 3.21 -5.26
CA ASP A 9 49.69 3.98 -6.44
C ASP A 9 48.70 3.20 -7.33
N ARG A 10 47.66 3.87 -7.75
CA ARG A 10 46.68 3.36 -8.73
C ARG A 10 47.15 3.72 -10.12
N ARG A 11 47.84 2.85 -10.81
CA ARG A 11 47.95 2.83 -12.28
C ARG A 11 48.76 1.62 -12.72
N ARG A 12 48.05 0.63 -13.37
CA ARG A 12 48.55 -0.23 -14.47
C ARG A 12 47.74 -1.51 -14.56
N PHE A 13 46.81 -1.52 -15.49
CA PHE A 13 46.56 -2.69 -16.31
C PHE A 13 45.81 -2.21 -17.56
N LEU A 14 46.59 -1.99 -18.61
CA LEU A 14 46.14 -1.88 -19.99
C LEU A 14 47.07 -2.75 -20.84
N VAL A 15 46.45 -3.44 -21.81
CA VAL A 15 47.02 -4.00 -23.04
C VAL A 15 47.54 -5.43 -22.95
N ALA A 16 46.79 -6.34 -23.58
CA ALA A 16 47.29 -7.23 -24.62
C ALA A 16 46.12 -7.74 -25.45
N GLY A 17 45.91 -7.11 -26.63
CA GLY A 17 45.17 -7.70 -27.72
C GLY A 17 46.14 -8.42 -28.63
N ALA A 18 45.68 -9.46 -29.28
CA ALA A 18 46.25 -9.92 -30.56
C ALA A 18 45.21 -10.74 -31.32
N ALA A 19 45.03 -10.31 -32.55
CA ALA A 19 44.21 -10.89 -33.59
C ALA A 19 44.72 -12.24 -34.09
N ALA A 20 43.79 -13.08 -34.55
CA ALA A 20 44.10 -14.04 -35.64
C ALA A 20 42.84 -14.19 -36.50
N ALA A 21 43.03 -13.83 -37.77
CA ALA A 21 42.06 -13.98 -38.84
C ALA A 21 42.33 -15.30 -39.60
N ALA A 22 41.30 -15.69 -40.35
CA ALA A 22 41.28 -16.54 -41.54
C ALA A 22 41.09 -18.05 -41.41
N GLY A 23 40.07 -18.52 -42.10
CA GLY A 23 39.85 -19.93 -42.43
C GLY A 23 38.45 -20.24 -42.96
N LEU A 24 38.09 -19.68 -44.16
CA LEU A 24 36.98 -20.18 -44.94
C LEU A 24 37.21 -21.62 -45.38
N LYS A 25 36.35 -22.52 -45.00
CA LYS A 25 36.11 -23.78 -45.70
C LYS A 25 34.62 -24.04 -45.83
N SER A 26 34.18 -24.01 -47.08
CA SER A 26 32.88 -24.48 -47.55
C SER A 26 32.77 -25.99 -47.30
N PHE A 27 31.68 -26.42 -46.72
CA PHE A 27 31.23 -27.81 -46.80
C PHE A 27 29.74 -27.88 -47.19
N ALA A 28 29.51 -28.86 -48.01
CA ALA A 28 28.36 -29.17 -48.80
C ALA A 28 27.05 -29.35 -48.00
N GLN A 29 25.97 -29.03 -48.66
CA GLN A 29 24.59 -29.38 -48.30
C GLN A 29 24.41 -30.88 -48.17
N THR A 30 23.85 -31.33 -47.07
CA THR A 30 23.26 -32.66 -46.88
C THR A 30 21.73 -32.50 -46.68
N PRO A 31 20.92 -33.43 -47.19
CA PRO A 31 19.48 -33.18 -47.38
C PRO A 31 18.68 -33.22 -46.06
N ALA A 32 17.57 -32.49 -46.08
CA ALA A 32 16.58 -32.34 -45.06
C ALA A 32 16.12 -33.68 -44.49
N ALA A 33 16.31 -33.86 -43.17
CA ALA A 33 15.59 -34.88 -42.41
C ALA A 33 14.16 -34.42 -42.15
N SER A 34 13.21 -35.28 -42.47
CA SER A 34 11.77 -35.12 -42.26
C SER A 34 11.45 -34.64 -40.84
N ALA A 35 10.77 -33.51 -40.77
CA ALA A 35 10.12 -33.08 -39.56
C ALA A 35 9.06 -34.11 -39.13
N THR A 36 9.33 -34.86 -38.10
CA THR A 36 8.34 -35.64 -37.40
C THR A 36 7.37 -34.65 -36.78
N GLN A 37 6.14 -34.56 -37.28
CA GLN A 37 5.05 -33.88 -36.62
C GLN A 37 4.89 -34.51 -35.22
N GLN A 38 5.27 -33.75 -34.20
CA GLN A 38 4.82 -34.05 -32.84
C GLN A 38 3.31 -33.99 -32.83
N ALA A 39 2.68 -35.09 -32.46
CA ALA A 39 1.25 -35.17 -32.21
C ALA A 39 0.89 -34.07 -31.17
N PRO A 40 -0.26 -33.41 -31.30
CA PRO A 40 -0.71 -32.44 -30.32
C PRO A 40 -0.74 -33.12 -28.97
N ALA A 41 -0.08 -32.46 -27.98
CA ALA A 41 -0.11 -32.89 -26.60
C ALA A 41 -1.58 -33.10 -26.23
N THR A 42 -1.92 -34.30 -25.83
CA THR A 42 -3.23 -34.63 -25.26
C THR A 42 -3.49 -33.62 -24.14
N SER A 43 -4.55 -32.82 -24.31
CA SER A 43 -5.05 -31.95 -23.26
C SER A 43 -5.27 -32.81 -22.02
N ALA A 44 -4.39 -32.63 -21.02
CA ALA A 44 -4.64 -33.21 -19.71
C ALA A 44 -6.01 -32.75 -19.28
N SER A 45 -6.89 -33.70 -18.96
CA SER A 45 -8.24 -33.42 -18.47
C SER A 45 -8.07 -32.55 -17.22
N VAL A 46 -8.40 -31.26 -17.33
CA VAL A 46 -8.39 -30.32 -16.20
C VAL A 46 -9.45 -30.87 -15.23
N GLN A 47 -8.99 -31.37 -14.09
CA GLN A 47 -9.90 -31.77 -13.02
C GLN A 47 -10.68 -30.53 -12.57
N PRO A 48 -12.02 -30.62 -12.44
CA PRO A 48 -12.79 -29.50 -11.91
C PRO A 48 -12.26 -29.11 -10.52
N LEU A 49 -12.23 -27.81 -10.27
CA LEU A 49 -11.94 -27.27 -8.95
C LEU A 49 -12.90 -27.85 -7.91
N LYS A 50 -12.34 -28.21 -6.75
CA LYS A 50 -13.17 -28.47 -5.59
C LYS A 50 -13.40 -27.17 -4.84
N ILE A 51 -14.65 -26.73 -4.81
CA ILE A 51 -15.08 -25.54 -4.09
C ILE A 51 -16.38 -25.84 -3.36
N GLU A 52 -16.38 -25.63 -2.04
CA GLU A 52 -17.54 -25.86 -1.19
C GLU A 52 -17.82 -24.61 -0.36
N LEU A 53 -19.00 -24.04 -0.55
CA LEU A 53 -19.44 -22.82 0.13
C LEU A 53 -20.30 -23.18 1.35
N HIS A 54 -19.87 -22.72 2.54
CA HIS A 54 -20.58 -22.86 3.82
C HIS A 54 -21.21 -21.52 4.20
N ALA A 55 -22.24 -21.12 3.50
CA ALA A 55 -22.82 -19.79 3.57
C ALA A 55 -23.37 -19.39 4.96
N GLU A 56 -23.64 -20.36 5.84
CA GLU A 56 -24.13 -20.12 7.21
C GLU A 56 -23.00 -19.98 8.23
N GLU A 57 -21.77 -20.37 7.89
CA GLU A 57 -20.60 -20.20 8.75
C GLU A 57 -20.01 -18.79 8.59
N ARG A 58 -20.51 -17.85 9.41
CA ARG A 58 -20.15 -16.44 9.34
C ARG A 58 -18.81 -16.15 10.02
N GLY A 59 -17.99 -15.39 9.32
CA GLY A 59 -16.72 -14.86 9.82
C GLY A 59 -16.77 -13.37 10.16
N VAL A 60 -15.74 -12.64 9.77
CA VAL A 60 -15.59 -11.22 10.05
C VAL A 60 -16.39 -10.35 9.06
N THR A 61 -16.82 -9.17 9.55
CA THR A 61 -17.49 -8.17 8.71
C THR A 61 -16.46 -7.21 8.12
N VAL A 62 -16.59 -6.92 6.85
CA VAL A 62 -15.78 -5.94 6.12
C VAL A 62 -16.42 -4.56 6.28
N PRO A 63 -15.72 -3.56 6.82
CA PRO A 63 -16.26 -2.22 6.92
C PRO A 63 -16.55 -1.60 5.54
N GLN A 64 -17.56 -0.73 5.49
CA GLN A 64 -17.93 -0.02 4.28
C GLN A 64 -16.77 0.83 3.72
N ASN A 65 -15.94 1.41 4.59
CA ASN A 65 -14.78 2.24 4.26
C ASN A 65 -13.46 1.46 4.30
N PHE A 66 -13.49 0.15 3.97
CA PHE A 66 -12.31 -0.72 3.99
C PHE A 66 -11.21 -0.22 3.04
N ILE A 67 -11.58 0.19 1.84
CA ILE A 67 -10.64 0.66 0.81
C ILE A 67 -10.11 2.04 1.19
N GLY A 68 -8.80 2.22 1.09
CA GLY A 68 -8.15 3.49 1.34
C GLY A 68 -6.92 3.73 0.47
N VAL A 69 -6.50 4.98 0.42
CA VAL A 69 -5.23 5.40 -0.17
C VAL A 69 -4.43 6.20 0.85
N SER A 70 -3.11 6.13 0.75
CA SER A 70 -2.19 6.90 1.56
C SER A 70 -1.40 7.85 0.66
N TYR A 71 -1.31 9.11 1.08
CA TYR A 71 -0.58 10.18 0.39
C TYR A 71 0.39 10.84 1.36
N GLU A 72 1.51 11.33 0.83
CA GLU A 72 2.43 12.16 1.60
C GLU A 72 1.71 13.41 2.12
N THR A 73 1.85 13.72 3.42
CA THR A 73 1.26 14.93 4.01
C THR A 73 1.72 16.21 3.31
N GLN A 74 2.91 16.18 2.70
CA GLN A 74 3.42 17.30 1.89
C GLN A 74 2.47 17.70 0.76
N GLN A 75 1.55 16.84 0.34
CA GLN A 75 0.53 17.16 -0.66
C GLN A 75 -0.31 18.38 -0.24
N LEU A 76 -0.50 18.60 1.07
CA LEU A 76 -1.18 19.78 1.61
C LEU A 76 -0.40 21.09 1.42
N SER A 77 0.86 21.05 0.99
CA SER A 77 1.60 22.27 0.63
C SER A 77 1.03 22.96 -0.62
N ASN A 78 0.28 22.21 -1.43
CA ASN A 78 -0.57 22.74 -2.48
C ASN A 78 -2.04 22.69 -2.02
N PRO A 79 -2.63 23.80 -1.56
CA PRO A 79 -3.99 23.80 -1.03
C PRO A 79 -5.06 23.41 -2.05
N HIS A 80 -4.76 23.51 -3.35
CA HIS A 80 -5.70 23.16 -4.43
C HIS A 80 -5.62 21.68 -4.85
N PHE A 81 -4.72 20.88 -4.30
CA PHE A 81 -4.63 19.45 -4.65
C PHE A 81 -5.84 18.68 -4.10
N PHE A 82 -6.01 18.62 -2.78
CA PHE A 82 -7.24 18.10 -2.17
C PHE A 82 -8.25 19.25 -2.03
N SER A 83 -8.90 19.56 -3.13
CA SER A 83 -9.84 20.67 -3.22
C SER A 83 -11.14 20.21 -3.90
N PRO A 84 -12.32 20.76 -3.54
CA PRO A 84 -13.57 20.48 -4.23
C PRO A 84 -13.54 20.91 -5.71
N GLU A 85 -12.57 21.72 -6.11
CA GLU A 85 -12.37 22.16 -7.48
C GLU A 85 -11.57 21.14 -8.31
N ASN A 86 -10.81 20.25 -7.68
CA ASN A 86 -10.04 19.21 -8.36
C ASN A 86 -10.93 18.02 -8.77
N ARG A 87 -11.78 18.26 -9.77
CA ARG A 87 -12.81 17.32 -10.21
C ARG A 87 -12.23 16.00 -10.72
N GLY A 88 -11.13 16.05 -11.47
CA GLY A 88 -10.49 14.84 -11.99
C GLY A 88 -10.05 13.89 -10.87
N LEU A 89 -9.43 14.42 -9.81
CA LEU A 89 -9.04 13.61 -8.66
C LEU A 89 -10.26 13.08 -7.90
N ILE A 90 -11.31 13.91 -7.73
CA ILE A 90 -12.57 13.50 -7.08
C ILE A 90 -13.22 12.32 -7.83
N GLU A 91 -13.24 12.37 -9.17
CA GLU A 91 -13.78 11.28 -9.99
C GLU A 91 -13.01 9.97 -9.79
N GLN A 92 -11.68 10.04 -9.72
CA GLN A 92 -10.85 8.86 -9.47
C GLN A 92 -11.09 8.27 -8.07
N PHE A 93 -11.21 9.12 -7.03
CA PHE A 93 -11.50 8.66 -5.67
C PHE A 93 -12.89 7.98 -5.60
N ARG A 94 -13.92 8.59 -6.20
CA ARG A 94 -15.26 7.99 -6.29
C ARG A 94 -15.28 6.69 -7.08
N ALA A 95 -14.49 6.62 -8.17
CA ALA A 95 -14.36 5.40 -8.97
C ALA A 95 -13.64 4.28 -8.21
N LEU A 96 -12.71 4.65 -7.32
CA LEU A 96 -11.98 3.69 -6.49
C LEU A 96 -12.88 3.07 -5.43
N SER A 97 -13.64 3.90 -4.70
CA SER A 97 -14.66 3.48 -3.73
C SER A 97 -15.64 4.62 -3.46
N PRO A 98 -16.96 4.33 -3.32
CA PRO A 98 -17.94 5.33 -2.90
C PRO A 98 -17.73 5.79 -1.44
N ASN A 99 -17.11 4.96 -0.62
CA ASN A 99 -16.76 5.22 0.77
C ASN A 99 -15.34 4.73 0.99
N GLY A 100 -14.42 5.63 1.26
CA GLY A 100 -13.04 5.25 1.45
C GLY A 100 -12.36 6.09 2.52
N VAL A 101 -11.09 5.78 2.78
CA VAL A 101 -10.29 6.49 3.76
C VAL A 101 -9.03 7.04 3.11
N LEU A 102 -8.90 8.36 3.10
CA LEU A 102 -7.65 9.03 2.75
C LEU A 102 -6.75 9.09 3.99
N ARG A 103 -5.58 8.53 3.91
CA ARG A 103 -4.55 8.73 4.93
C ARG A 103 -3.55 9.77 4.44
N LEU A 104 -3.36 10.83 5.20
CA LEU A 104 -2.28 11.79 5.03
C LEU A 104 -1.16 11.44 6.00
N GLY A 105 0.00 11.03 5.46
CA GLY A 105 1.12 10.52 6.24
C GLY A 105 2.40 10.50 5.41
N GLY A 106 3.06 9.36 5.34
CA GLY A 106 4.31 9.20 4.62
C GLY A 106 5.50 9.86 5.28
N ASN A 107 6.68 9.66 4.72
CA ASN A 107 7.92 10.17 5.30
C ASN A 107 7.99 11.70 5.42
N THR A 108 7.23 12.43 4.61
CA THR A 108 7.22 13.90 4.65
C THR A 108 6.39 14.45 5.80
N SER A 109 5.50 13.66 6.41
CA SER A 109 4.65 14.12 7.52
C SER A 109 5.44 14.71 8.68
N ASP A 110 6.65 14.21 8.93
CA ASP A 110 7.50 14.62 10.02
C ASP A 110 8.32 15.92 9.76
N TYR A 111 8.00 16.61 8.66
CA TYR A 111 8.71 17.81 8.21
C TYR A 111 7.80 19.01 7.90
N GLY A 112 6.49 18.82 7.85
CA GLY A 112 5.51 19.90 7.69
C GLY A 112 5.42 20.80 8.93
N PHE A 113 4.93 22.02 8.77
CA PHE A 113 4.61 22.89 9.90
C PHE A 113 3.29 23.59 9.69
N TRP A 114 2.54 23.73 10.78
CA TRP A 114 1.30 24.45 10.80
C TRP A 114 1.53 25.95 10.60
N LYS A 115 0.86 26.54 9.62
CA LYS A 115 1.00 27.95 9.25
C LYS A 115 -0.36 28.66 9.28
N PRO A 116 -0.93 28.92 10.46
CA PRO A 116 -2.20 29.64 10.58
C PRO A 116 -2.13 31.10 10.15
N THR A 117 -0.94 31.74 10.16
CA THR A 117 -0.76 33.14 9.75
C THR A 117 0.49 33.31 8.88
N ALA A 118 0.61 34.47 8.24
CA ALA A 118 1.77 34.80 7.41
C ALA A 118 3.09 34.85 8.20
N GLU A 119 3.02 35.15 9.49
CA GLU A 119 4.15 35.28 10.41
C GLU A 119 4.63 33.94 10.96
N SER A 120 3.81 32.88 10.85
CA SER A 120 4.18 31.53 11.32
C SER A 120 5.44 31.03 10.65
N ARG A 121 6.32 30.43 11.43
CA ARG A 121 7.61 29.91 10.98
C ARG A 121 7.78 28.46 11.41
N PRO A 122 8.53 27.66 10.62
CA PRO A 122 8.84 26.29 11.01
C PRO A 122 9.61 26.26 12.33
N PRO A 123 9.45 25.19 13.13
CA PRO A 123 10.25 24.97 14.33
C PRO A 123 11.76 24.99 14.02
N LYS A 124 12.54 25.59 14.93
CA LYS A 124 14.00 25.62 14.79
C LYS A 124 14.56 24.20 14.96
N ARG A 125 15.38 23.76 14.02
CA ARG A 125 16.03 22.45 14.06
C ARG A 125 17.47 22.50 13.58
N LYS A 126 18.27 21.53 14.00
CA LYS A 126 19.64 21.38 13.51
C LYS A 126 19.62 20.88 12.07
N LYS A 127 20.38 21.52 11.18
CA LYS A 127 20.61 21.02 9.82
C LYS A 127 21.37 19.70 9.88
N ARG A 128 20.97 18.75 9.05
CA ARG A 128 21.60 17.45 8.91
C ARG A 128 21.96 17.21 7.43
N PRO A 129 23.02 16.42 7.15
CA PRO A 129 23.33 16.03 5.78
C PRO A 129 22.20 15.15 5.20
N ASN A 130 21.91 15.34 3.93
CA ASN A 130 20.98 14.51 3.21
C ASN A 130 21.60 13.12 2.95
N LYS A 131 20.78 12.08 3.05
CA LYS A 131 21.14 10.70 2.71
C LYS A 131 20.24 10.22 1.57
N VAL A 132 20.82 9.62 0.56
CA VAL A 132 20.06 9.04 -0.56
C VAL A 132 19.09 7.98 -0.05
N GLY A 133 17.84 8.09 -0.47
CA GLY A 133 16.77 7.17 -0.10
C GLY A 133 16.04 7.48 1.20
N ASP A 134 16.47 8.52 1.94
CA ASP A 134 15.77 9.06 3.10
C ASP A 134 15.21 10.45 2.77
N PRO A 135 14.16 10.93 3.46
CA PRO A 135 13.65 12.29 3.29
C PRO A 135 14.77 13.31 3.50
N ASN A 136 14.74 14.40 2.72
CA ASN A 136 15.66 15.50 2.98
C ASN A 136 15.45 16.01 4.41
N PRO A 137 16.43 15.90 5.30
CA PRO A 137 16.28 16.29 6.71
C PRO A 137 16.08 17.80 6.90
N ASN A 138 16.29 18.60 5.85
CA ASN A 138 16.04 20.03 5.82
C ASN A 138 14.71 20.37 5.10
N LEU A 139 13.93 19.37 4.69
CA LEU A 139 12.59 19.56 4.12
C LEU A 139 11.74 20.37 5.12
N SER A 140 11.03 21.34 4.62
CA SER A 140 10.06 22.13 5.38
C SER A 140 9.02 22.68 4.43
N TYR A 141 7.76 22.44 4.74
CA TYR A 141 6.65 22.94 3.94
C TYR A 141 5.51 23.38 4.86
N PRO A 142 4.72 24.41 4.48
CA PRO A 142 3.58 24.86 5.26
C PRO A 142 2.36 23.97 5.04
N VAL A 143 1.58 23.79 6.11
CA VAL A 143 0.18 23.37 6.05
C VAL A 143 -0.66 24.55 6.51
N THR A 144 -1.57 25.04 5.68
CA THR A 144 -2.34 26.27 5.94
C THR A 144 -3.80 25.93 6.28
N PRO A 145 -4.53 26.85 6.92
CA PRO A 145 -5.98 26.74 7.11
C PRO A 145 -6.71 26.45 5.80
N GLU A 146 -6.38 27.17 4.72
CA GLU A 146 -6.95 26.97 3.38
C GLU A 146 -6.79 25.52 2.88
N ALA A 147 -5.62 24.91 3.08
CA ALA A 147 -5.38 23.52 2.68
C ALA A 147 -6.31 22.55 3.44
N VAL A 148 -6.56 22.79 4.72
CA VAL A 148 -7.45 21.96 5.54
C VAL A 148 -8.91 22.19 5.21
N GLU A 149 -9.31 23.43 4.92
CA GLU A 149 -10.67 23.78 4.49
C GLU A 149 -10.98 23.17 3.12
N ASN A 150 -10.03 23.23 2.18
CA ASN A 150 -10.16 22.60 0.87
C ASN A 150 -10.20 21.07 0.98
N LEU A 151 -9.38 20.48 1.86
CA LEU A 151 -9.43 19.04 2.17
C LEU A 151 -10.84 18.65 2.66
N ARG A 152 -11.47 19.45 3.53
CA ARG A 152 -12.85 19.20 3.96
C ARG A 152 -13.80 19.17 2.77
N GLY A 153 -13.72 20.16 1.88
CA GLY A 153 -14.56 20.22 0.67
C GLY A 153 -14.32 19.02 -0.26
N PHE A 154 -13.07 18.58 -0.38
CA PHE A 154 -12.71 17.37 -1.15
C PHE A 154 -13.32 16.10 -0.55
N LEU A 155 -13.23 15.93 0.78
CA LEU A 155 -13.81 14.80 1.49
C LEU A 155 -15.35 14.78 1.38
N ASP A 156 -16.00 15.95 1.50
CA ASP A 156 -17.44 16.08 1.28
C ASP A 156 -17.82 15.69 -0.16
N ALA A 157 -17.02 16.11 -1.15
CA ALA A 157 -17.25 15.78 -2.55
C ALA A 157 -17.03 14.32 -2.88
N THR A 158 -16.08 13.64 -2.23
CA THR A 158 -15.77 12.24 -2.50
C THR A 158 -16.61 11.25 -1.69
N GLY A 159 -17.13 11.66 -0.54
CA GLY A 159 -17.75 10.78 0.47
C GLY A 159 -16.72 10.05 1.32
N TRP A 160 -15.45 10.47 1.30
CA TRP A 160 -14.35 9.81 2.02
C TRP A 160 -14.11 10.44 3.39
N THR A 161 -13.51 9.67 4.27
CA THR A 161 -12.98 10.11 5.57
C THR A 161 -11.47 10.23 5.54
N CYS A 162 -10.86 10.76 6.62
CA CYS A 162 -9.43 11.05 6.66
C CYS A 162 -8.77 10.52 7.93
N LEU A 163 -7.58 9.91 7.78
CA LEU A 163 -6.58 9.73 8.82
C LEU A 163 -5.57 10.87 8.66
N TYR A 164 -5.43 11.70 9.68
CA TYR A 164 -4.60 12.89 9.58
C TYR A 164 -3.28 12.72 10.33
N GLY A 165 -2.16 12.78 9.59
CA GLY A 165 -0.81 12.69 10.14
C GLY A 165 -0.36 14.00 10.77
N ILE A 166 0.09 13.94 12.02
CA ILE A 166 0.69 15.05 12.77
C ILE A 166 2.21 14.89 12.77
N ASN A 167 2.91 15.95 12.44
CA ASN A 167 4.38 15.98 12.51
C ASN A 167 4.86 15.69 13.94
N PHE A 168 5.52 14.56 14.11
CA PHE A 168 6.16 14.13 15.35
C PHE A 168 7.68 14.33 15.33
N GLY A 169 8.25 14.29 14.13
CA GLY A 169 9.70 14.30 13.95
C GLY A 169 10.36 15.62 14.31
N THR A 170 9.76 16.72 13.90
CA THR A 170 10.36 18.06 13.99
C THR A 170 9.46 19.12 14.64
N ASN A 171 8.25 18.77 15.06
CA ASN A 171 7.28 19.67 15.68
C ASN A 171 7.42 19.72 17.22
N THR A 172 6.58 20.53 17.87
CA THR A 172 6.39 20.55 19.32
C THR A 172 4.97 20.14 19.68
N PRO A 173 4.72 19.65 20.90
CA PRO A 173 3.38 19.27 21.34
C PRO A 173 2.35 20.40 21.24
N GLU A 174 2.77 21.66 21.52
CA GLU A 174 1.91 22.83 21.51
C GLU A 174 1.48 23.19 20.08
N LEU A 175 2.40 23.17 19.11
CA LEU A 175 2.10 23.44 17.69
C LEU A 175 1.28 22.29 17.09
N ALA A 176 1.57 21.04 17.46
CA ALA A 176 0.78 19.90 17.07
C ALA A 176 -0.67 19.99 17.59
N ALA A 177 -0.86 20.43 18.83
CA ALA A 177 -2.18 20.63 19.42
C ALA A 177 -2.94 21.80 18.77
N ASP A 178 -2.24 22.85 18.32
CA ASP A 178 -2.83 23.97 17.60
C ASP A 178 -3.37 23.51 16.23
N GLU A 179 -2.53 22.82 15.45
CA GLU A 179 -2.92 22.21 14.18
C GLU A 179 -4.10 21.25 14.35
N ALA A 180 -4.00 20.30 15.29
CA ALA A 180 -5.02 19.32 15.55
C ALA A 180 -6.36 19.94 15.95
N THR A 181 -6.35 21.08 16.66
CA THR A 181 -7.56 21.83 17.03
C THR A 181 -8.27 22.35 15.78
N PHE A 182 -7.53 22.94 14.85
CA PHE A 182 -8.09 23.45 13.62
C PHE A 182 -8.62 22.33 12.73
N VAL A 183 -7.82 21.27 12.57
CA VAL A 183 -8.16 20.08 11.77
C VAL A 183 -9.43 19.41 12.31
N ALA A 184 -9.51 19.15 13.61
CA ALA A 184 -10.68 18.52 14.23
C ALA A 184 -11.95 19.36 14.03
N LYS A 185 -11.84 20.68 14.22
CA LYS A 185 -12.97 21.61 13.99
C LYS A 185 -13.43 21.63 12.54
N THR A 186 -12.48 21.64 11.60
CA THR A 186 -12.78 21.79 10.17
C THR A 186 -13.28 20.48 9.56
N LEU A 187 -12.62 19.36 9.82
CA LEU A 187 -12.99 18.07 9.24
C LEU A 187 -14.21 17.44 9.93
N GLY A 188 -14.42 17.70 11.22
CA GLY A 188 -15.56 17.16 11.95
C GLY A 188 -15.66 15.64 11.84
N LEU A 189 -16.80 15.14 11.32
CA LEU A 189 -17.04 13.69 11.18
C LEU A 189 -16.22 13.01 10.08
N GLN A 190 -15.59 13.76 9.18
CA GLN A 190 -14.66 13.17 8.21
C GLN A 190 -13.29 12.85 8.82
N LEU A 191 -12.97 13.34 10.02
CA LEU A 191 -11.76 12.94 10.72
C LEU A 191 -11.98 11.64 11.48
N GLU A 192 -11.37 10.54 11.02
CA GLU A 192 -11.42 9.25 11.73
C GLU A 192 -10.57 9.28 13.00
N TYR A 193 -9.31 9.67 12.88
CA TYR A 193 -8.35 9.82 13.96
C TYR A 193 -7.07 10.51 13.50
N PHE A 194 -6.25 10.93 14.47
CA PHE A 194 -4.90 11.42 14.24
C PHE A 194 -3.86 10.29 14.29
N GLN A 195 -2.83 10.40 13.46
CA GLN A 195 -1.60 9.60 13.56
C GLN A 195 -0.45 10.54 13.90
N ILE A 196 0.29 10.27 14.98
CA ILE A 196 1.40 11.12 15.45
C ILE A 196 2.71 10.46 15.02
N GLY A 197 3.32 10.99 13.95
CA GLY A 197 4.51 10.46 13.29
C GLY A 197 4.22 9.39 12.23
N ASN A 198 5.24 9.15 11.39
CA ASN A 198 5.25 8.11 10.36
C ASN A 198 6.47 7.24 10.53
N GLU A 199 6.30 5.91 10.59
CA GLU A 199 7.40 4.95 10.75
C GLU A 199 8.42 5.38 11.82
N ALA A 200 7.92 5.76 13.00
CA ALA A 200 8.77 6.23 14.09
C ALA A 200 9.79 5.18 14.54
N ASP A 201 9.57 3.90 14.28
CA ASP A 201 10.53 2.82 14.48
C ASP A 201 11.82 3.02 13.65
N ARG A 202 11.77 3.82 12.58
CA ARG A 202 12.93 4.18 11.74
C ARG A 202 13.62 5.49 12.16
N PHE A 203 13.10 6.23 13.11
CA PHE A 203 13.64 7.54 13.49
C PHE A 203 15.09 7.48 14.00
N GLY A 204 15.52 6.37 14.59
CA GLY A 204 16.91 6.17 14.97
C GLY A 204 17.90 6.29 13.79
N SER A 205 17.47 6.00 12.56
CA SER A 205 18.30 6.18 11.38
C SER A 205 18.18 7.56 10.72
N THR A 206 17.15 8.35 11.06
CA THR A 206 16.81 9.60 10.37
C THR A 206 16.75 10.83 11.27
N ILE A 207 15.91 10.84 12.32
CA ILE A 207 15.53 12.04 13.09
C ILE A 207 16.03 12.00 14.53
N ARG A 208 16.17 10.82 15.13
CA ARG A 208 16.57 10.61 16.54
C ARG A 208 17.96 10.00 16.64
N ASP A 209 18.47 9.90 17.85
CA ASP A 209 19.75 9.25 18.14
C ASP A 209 19.57 7.72 18.12
N PRO A 210 20.30 6.99 17.25
CA PRO A 210 20.17 5.55 17.12
C PRO A 210 20.55 4.76 18.39
N GLN A 211 21.34 5.36 19.29
CA GLN A 211 21.77 4.68 20.51
C GLN A 211 20.68 4.65 21.59
N THR A 212 19.76 5.60 21.54
CA THR A 212 18.74 5.79 22.59
C THR A 212 17.32 5.58 22.10
N TRP A 213 17.10 5.63 20.78
CA TRP A 213 15.77 5.54 20.21
C TRP A 213 15.26 4.08 20.15
N ASN A 214 14.09 3.84 20.75
CA ASN A 214 13.40 2.56 20.79
C ASN A 214 11.91 2.78 21.08
N ALA A 215 11.11 1.70 21.12
CA ALA A 215 9.67 1.77 21.33
C ALA A 215 9.26 2.45 22.66
N ASN A 216 10.03 2.28 23.75
CA ASN A 216 9.75 2.98 25.02
C ASN A 216 9.98 4.47 24.87
N LYS A 217 11.10 4.87 24.27
CA LYS A 217 11.41 6.29 24.05
C LYS A 217 10.41 6.96 23.10
N TYR A 218 9.98 6.23 22.08
CA TYR A 218 8.88 6.66 21.22
C TYR A 218 7.62 6.94 22.05
N PHE A 219 7.19 6.00 22.89
CA PHE A 219 5.99 6.17 23.69
C PHE A 219 6.09 7.31 24.69
N ASP A 220 7.26 7.52 25.32
CA ASP A 220 7.51 8.63 26.22
C ASP A 220 7.30 9.99 25.53
N GLU A 221 7.71 10.12 24.28
CA GLU A 221 7.52 11.34 23.49
C GLU A 221 6.10 11.42 22.91
N TRP A 222 5.57 10.32 22.39
CA TRP A 222 4.24 10.24 21.78
C TRP A 222 3.13 10.65 22.75
N ILE A 223 3.18 10.16 24.00
CA ILE A 223 2.15 10.45 24.99
C ILE A 223 2.07 11.96 25.37
N VAL A 224 3.19 12.66 25.26
CA VAL A 224 3.21 14.13 25.48
C VAL A 224 2.45 14.86 24.38
N PHE A 225 2.65 14.47 23.13
CA PHE A 225 1.89 15.00 21.98
C PHE A 225 0.39 14.65 22.09
N ALA A 226 0.07 13.39 22.34
CA ALA A 226 -1.32 12.93 22.48
C ALA A 226 -2.05 13.68 23.60
N ASN A 227 -1.43 13.89 24.74
CA ASN A 227 -2.00 14.64 25.86
C ASN A 227 -2.18 16.13 25.54
N ALA A 228 -1.24 16.76 24.83
CA ALA A 228 -1.35 18.14 24.40
C ALA A 228 -2.53 18.32 23.42
N ILE A 229 -2.70 17.39 22.49
CA ILE A 229 -3.84 17.37 21.55
C ILE A 229 -5.15 17.14 22.32
N LYS A 230 -5.21 16.12 23.20
CA LYS A 230 -6.40 15.79 24.00
C LYS A 230 -6.84 16.96 24.89
N ALA A 231 -5.91 17.73 25.43
CA ALA A 231 -6.22 18.89 26.25
C ALA A 231 -7.00 19.98 25.49
N ARG A 232 -6.78 20.11 24.17
CA ARG A 232 -7.50 21.07 23.31
C ARG A 232 -8.65 20.44 22.54
N VAL A 233 -8.56 19.16 22.22
CA VAL A 233 -9.56 18.36 21.50
C VAL A 233 -9.89 17.12 22.35
N PRO A 234 -10.79 17.24 23.35
CA PRO A 234 -11.08 16.12 24.28
C PRO A 234 -11.61 14.87 23.59
N THR A 235 -12.19 15.00 22.41
CA THR A 235 -12.72 13.91 21.58
C THR A 235 -11.70 13.34 20.60
N ALA A 236 -10.44 13.79 20.66
CA ALA A 236 -9.39 13.28 19.77
C ALA A 236 -9.16 11.79 19.97
N ARG A 237 -9.10 11.07 18.85
CA ARG A 237 -8.79 9.65 18.77
C ARG A 237 -7.47 9.46 18.03
N PHE A 238 -6.76 8.36 18.31
CA PHE A 238 -5.42 8.15 17.78
C PHE A 238 -5.25 6.76 17.18
N GLY A 239 -4.54 6.69 16.04
CA GLY A 239 -3.97 5.46 15.49
C GLY A 239 -2.48 5.39 15.81
N LEU A 240 -1.98 4.22 16.24
CA LEU A 240 -0.56 4.02 16.56
C LEU A 240 -0.17 2.54 16.48
N PRO A 241 1.13 2.17 16.45
CA PRO A 241 2.30 3.03 16.39
C PRO A 241 2.72 3.43 14.96
N ASP A 242 2.02 2.98 13.92
CA ASP A 242 2.26 3.32 12.51
C ASP A 242 3.69 2.96 12.06
N THR A 243 4.12 1.75 12.42
CA THR A 243 5.48 1.27 12.16
C THR A 243 5.66 0.72 10.75
N SER A 244 6.90 0.69 10.28
CA SER A 244 7.31 0.09 9.00
C SER A 244 7.21 -1.45 8.95
N GLY A 245 6.36 -2.06 9.79
CA GLY A 245 6.22 -3.51 9.92
C GLY A 245 7.08 -4.11 11.03
N ASN A 246 7.42 -3.33 12.08
CA ASN A 246 8.14 -3.80 13.26
C ASN A 246 7.16 -4.26 14.37
N PRO A 247 6.90 -5.57 14.51
CA PRO A 247 5.87 -6.09 15.41
C PRO A 247 6.21 -5.93 16.90
N GLU A 248 7.49 -5.81 17.25
CA GLU A 248 7.92 -5.67 18.66
C GLU A 248 7.35 -4.40 19.30
N TRP A 249 7.09 -3.38 18.50
CA TRP A 249 6.57 -2.12 18.98
C TRP A 249 5.13 -2.21 19.48
N TYR A 250 4.30 -3.12 18.95
CA TYR A 250 2.92 -3.31 19.42
C TYR A 250 2.88 -3.73 20.89
N ALA A 251 3.70 -4.71 21.27
CA ALA A 251 3.74 -5.20 22.63
C ALA A 251 4.11 -4.09 23.62
N VAL A 252 5.18 -3.34 23.31
CA VAL A 252 5.65 -2.22 24.14
C VAL A 252 4.58 -1.13 24.24
N VAL A 253 4.01 -0.70 23.12
CA VAL A 253 3.00 0.37 23.10
C VAL A 253 1.76 -0.03 23.90
N VAL A 254 1.26 -1.26 23.72
CA VAL A 254 0.09 -1.75 24.47
C VAL A 254 0.41 -1.88 25.96
N ASP A 255 1.61 -2.37 26.34
CA ASP A 255 2.02 -2.43 27.74
C ASP A 255 2.02 -1.05 28.40
N ARG A 256 2.57 -0.06 27.70
CA ARG A 256 2.64 1.32 28.18
C ARG A 256 1.24 1.97 28.29
N LEU A 257 0.36 1.73 27.31
CA LEU A 257 -1.03 2.20 27.36
C LEU A 257 -1.77 1.59 28.55
N LEU A 258 -1.58 0.31 28.81
CA LEU A 258 -2.25 -0.40 29.92
C LEU A 258 -1.79 0.08 31.31
N GLN A 259 -0.60 0.67 31.43
CA GLN A 259 -0.13 1.30 32.68
C GLN A 259 -0.82 2.64 32.97
N ILE A 260 -1.44 3.28 31.96
CA ILE A 260 -2.18 4.53 32.14
C ILE A 260 -3.60 4.20 32.64
N PRO A 261 -4.10 4.83 33.73
CA PRO A 261 -5.48 4.66 34.19
C PRO A 261 -6.47 4.93 33.05
N GLY A 262 -7.53 4.13 32.91
CA GLY A 262 -8.43 4.19 31.75
C GLY A 262 -9.01 5.59 31.46
N ARG A 263 -9.34 6.37 32.50
CA ARG A 263 -9.85 7.74 32.38
C ARG A 263 -8.83 8.74 31.80
N ASP A 264 -7.54 8.47 32.02
CA ASP A 264 -6.44 9.36 31.64
C ASP A 264 -5.82 8.91 30.30
N ARG A 265 -6.12 7.65 29.87
CA ARG A 265 -5.61 7.08 28.62
C ARG A 265 -6.16 7.83 27.41
N PRO A 266 -5.32 8.15 26.40
CA PRO A 266 -5.82 8.59 25.10
C PRO A 266 -6.77 7.56 24.47
N ASP A 267 -7.80 8.02 23.76
CA ASP A 267 -8.70 7.12 23.02
C ASP A 267 -7.99 6.57 21.79
N ILE A 268 -7.74 5.27 21.79
CA ILE A 268 -7.08 4.58 20.68
C ILE A 268 -8.14 4.07 19.71
N ALA A 269 -8.15 4.64 18.50
CA ALA A 269 -9.06 4.27 17.43
C ALA A 269 -8.68 2.95 16.76
N ALA A 270 -7.38 2.76 16.52
CA ALA A 270 -6.85 1.57 15.88
C ALA A 270 -5.38 1.35 16.20
N LEU A 271 -4.93 0.09 16.18
CA LEU A 271 -3.52 -0.22 16.01
C LEU A 271 -3.18 -0.20 14.51
N THR A 272 -2.06 0.43 14.17
CA THR A 272 -1.72 0.72 12.77
C THR A 272 -0.32 0.26 12.42
N HIS A 273 -0.14 -0.16 11.17
CA HIS A 273 1.17 -0.56 10.63
C HIS A 273 1.23 -0.33 9.13
N HIS A 274 2.45 -0.44 8.58
CA HIS A 274 2.71 -0.44 7.15
C HIS A 274 3.11 -1.83 6.66
N TYR A 275 2.92 -2.06 5.36
CA TYR A 275 3.38 -3.26 4.69
C TYR A 275 3.76 -2.97 3.25
N TYR A 276 4.97 -3.33 2.87
CA TYR A 276 5.41 -3.45 1.49
C TYR A 276 5.90 -4.87 1.24
N PHE A 277 5.48 -5.45 0.12
CA PHE A 277 5.95 -6.80 -0.27
C PHE A 277 7.47 -6.86 -0.33
N GLY A 278 8.13 -5.81 -0.85
CA GLY A 278 9.58 -5.77 -0.92
C GLY A 278 10.12 -4.40 -1.35
N GLY A 279 11.40 -4.39 -1.69
CA GLY A 279 12.13 -3.20 -2.13
C GLY A 279 13.57 -3.21 -1.63
N PRO A 280 14.38 -2.23 -1.99
CA PRO A 280 14.10 -1.18 -2.97
C PRO A 280 13.93 -1.73 -4.41
N PRO A 281 13.56 -0.90 -5.41
CA PRO A 281 13.39 -1.35 -6.80
C PRO A 281 14.59 -2.10 -7.38
N SER A 282 15.81 -1.74 -6.96
CA SER A 282 17.06 -2.41 -7.36
C SER A 282 17.24 -3.82 -6.77
N ASN A 283 16.41 -4.23 -5.80
CA ASN A 283 16.49 -5.58 -5.25
C ASN A 283 16.03 -6.61 -6.30
N PRO A 284 16.90 -7.55 -6.71
CA PRO A 284 16.56 -8.54 -7.74
C PRO A 284 15.47 -9.54 -7.29
N LYS A 285 15.22 -9.68 -5.98
CA LYS A 285 14.16 -10.54 -5.44
C LYS A 285 12.76 -9.93 -5.61
N VAL A 286 12.65 -8.65 -5.87
CA VAL A 286 11.36 -7.99 -6.18
C VAL A 286 11.05 -8.27 -7.65
N THR A 287 10.28 -9.31 -7.90
CA THR A 287 9.82 -9.74 -9.23
C THR A 287 8.31 -9.89 -9.22
N LEU A 288 7.70 -9.91 -10.39
CA LEU A 288 6.26 -10.11 -10.51
C LEU A 288 5.84 -11.50 -10.02
N ASP A 289 6.61 -12.53 -10.39
CA ASP A 289 6.34 -13.90 -9.94
C ASP A 289 6.38 -14.01 -8.42
N ALA A 290 7.37 -13.38 -7.76
CA ALA A 290 7.45 -13.37 -6.31
C ALA A 290 6.30 -12.59 -5.66
N LEU A 291 5.87 -11.47 -6.27
CA LEU A 291 4.75 -10.65 -5.79
C LEU A 291 3.43 -11.45 -5.78
N LEU A 292 3.22 -12.32 -6.76
CA LEU A 292 2.00 -13.11 -6.89
C LEU A 292 1.96 -14.32 -5.95
N GLN A 293 3.08 -14.71 -5.35
CA GLN A 293 3.13 -15.81 -4.37
C GLN A 293 2.62 -15.40 -3.00
N PRO A 294 2.12 -16.35 -2.18
CA PRO A 294 1.77 -16.07 -0.79
C PRO A 294 2.98 -15.52 0.01
N ASP A 295 2.76 -14.45 0.75
CA ASP A 295 3.79 -13.89 1.64
C ASP A 295 3.44 -14.20 3.12
N PRO A 296 4.19 -15.11 3.77
CA PRO A 296 3.97 -15.45 5.18
C PRO A 296 4.23 -14.28 6.14
N HIS A 297 4.90 -13.22 5.68
CA HIS A 297 5.08 -12.01 6.47
C HIS A 297 3.73 -11.30 6.76
N VAL A 298 2.80 -11.34 5.82
CA VAL A 298 1.44 -10.81 6.02
C VAL A 298 0.73 -11.53 7.16
N ASP A 299 0.85 -12.87 7.20
CA ASP A 299 0.24 -13.69 8.24
C ASP A 299 0.83 -13.38 9.61
N LYS A 300 2.15 -13.19 9.68
CA LYS A 300 2.83 -12.83 10.91
C LYS A 300 2.43 -11.42 11.41
N LEU A 301 2.39 -10.43 10.54
CA LEU A 301 1.95 -9.07 10.90
C LEU A 301 0.51 -9.09 11.44
N TYR A 302 -0.38 -9.85 10.81
CA TYR A 302 -1.73 -10.04 11.29
C TYR A 302 -1.76 -10.65 12.71
N GLN A 303 -1.02 -11.73 12.93
CA GLN A 303 -0.97 -12.39 14.25
C GLN A 303 -0.49 -11.41 15.33
N ASP A 304 0.56 -10.65 15.05
CA ASP A 304 1.14 -9.71 16.02
C ASP A 304 0.18 -8.54 16.33
N VAL A 305 -0.39 -7.90 15.30
CA VAL A 305 -1.29 -6.75 15.51
C VAL A 305 -2.62 -7.16 16.12
N SER A 306 -3.20 -8.29 15.69
CA SER A 306 -4.49 -8.77 16.22
C SER A 306 -4.37 -9.22 17.67
N ALA A 307 -3.28 -9.88 18.05
CA ALA A 307 -3.01 -10.24 19.44
C ALA A 307 -2.85 -8.99 20.33
N ALA A 308 -2.13 -7.98 19.86
CA ALA A 308 -1.98 -6.71 20.57
C ALA A 308 -3.32 -5.97 20.71
N ALA A 309 -4.11 -5.92 19.63
CA ALA A 309 -5.44 -5.31 19.61
C ALA A 309 -6.42 -6.03 20.57
N ALA A 310 -6.43 -7.35 20.55
CA ALA A 310 -7.26 -8.15 21.46
C ALA A 310 -6.89 -7.89 22.92
N ARG A 311 -5.60 -7.77 23.24
CA ARG A 311 -5.13 -7.50 24.59
C ARG A 311 -5.57 -6.12 25.11
N LEU A 312 -5.43 -5.06 24.31
CA LEU A 312 -5.87 -3.72 24.67
C LEU A 312 -7.40 -3.66 24.73
N GLY A 313 -8.07 -4.22 23.74
CA GLY A 313 -9.53 -4.25 23.63
C GLY A 313 -10.21 -4.97 24.79
N LYS A 314 -9.62 -6.06 25.29
CA LYS A 314 -10.12 -6.77 26.48
C LYS A 314 -10.18 -5.84 27.70
N THR A 315 -9.15 -5.01 27.90
CA THR A 315 -9.10 -4.05 29.01
C THR A 315 -10.11 -2.91 28.83
N GLU A 316 -10.27 -2.45 27.59
CA GLU A 316 -11.21 -1.39 27.24
C GLU A 316 -12.65 -1.89 27.06
N ARG A 317 -12.88 -3.20 27.13
CA ARG A 317 -14.18 -3.88 26.95
C ARG A 317 -14.83 -3.53 25.59
N ARG A 318 -14.02 -3.39 24.56
CA ARG A 318 -14.46 -3.18 23.17
C ARG A 318 -13.53 -3.90 22.20
N ALA A 319 -14.03 -4.22 21.02
CA ALA A 319 -13.16 -4.61 19.91
C ALA A 319 -12.28 -3.42 19.51
N LEU A 320 -10.96 -3.62 19.50
CA LEU A 320 -10.03 -2.60 19.03
C LEU A 320 -9.69 -2.89 17.57
N PRO A 321 -10.00 -1.96 16.65
CA PRO A 321 -9.65 -2.12 15.26
C PRO A 321 -8.12 -2.14 15.04
N TYR A 322 -7.70 -2.75 13.94
CA TYR A 322 -6.36 -2.61 13.38
C TYR A 322 -6.43 -2.33 11.88
N ARG A 323 -5.52 -1.51 11.37
CA ARG A 323 -5.54 -1.03 9.99
C ARG A 323 -4.13 -1.01 9.39
N MET A 324 -4.00 -1.45 8.16
CA MET A 324 -2.80 -1.24 7.36
C MET A 324 -2.90 0.16 6.72
N THR A 325 -2.18 1.12 7.27
CA THR A 325 -2.32 2.54 6.98
C THR A 325 -1.42 3.03 5.85
N GLU A 326 -0.39 2.27 5.51
CA GLU A 326 0.44 2.49 4.34
C GLU A 326 1.02 1.16 3.84
N GLY A 327 1.02 0.97 2.54
CA GLY A 327 1.66 -0.19 1.94
C GLY A 327 1.51 -0.22 0.44
N ASN A 328 2.27 -1.09 -0.20
CA ASN A 328 2.15 -1.38 -1.63
C ASN A 328 3.09 -2.52 -2.03
N THR A 329 3.25 -2.76 -3.34
CA THR A 329 4.07 -3.81 -3.95
C THR A 329 5.56 -3.68 -3.65
N CYS A 330 6.11 -2.45 -3.74
CA CYS A 330 7.56 -2.21 -3.58
C CYS A 330 7.78 -0.83 -3.00
N TYR A 331 8.41 -0.73 -1.81
CA TYR A 331 8.72 0.57 -1.21
C TYR A 331 9.70 1.39 -2.08
N ARG A 332 9.79 2.72 -1.81
CA ARG A 332 10.56 3.71 -2.58
C ARG A 332 10.00 3.94 -3.98
N GLY A 333 8.68 4.11 -4.09
CA GLY A 333 8.03 4.57 -5.31
C GLY A 333 7.63 3.47 -6.28
N GLY A 334 7.82 2.19 -5.93
CA GLY A 334 7.48 1.07 -6.80
C GLY A 334 8.60 0.69 -7.76
N LYS A 335 8.44 -0.47 -8.40
CA LYS A 335 9.37 -1.02 -9.39
C LYS A 335 8.66 -1.16 -10.74
N PRO A 336 9.20 -0.54 -11.82
CA PRO A 336 8.64 -0.70 -13.16
C PRO A 336 8.61 -2.16 -13.59
N GLY A 337 7.54 -2.57 -14.26
CA GLY A 337 7.30 -3.95 -14.68
C GLY A 337 6.87 -4.92 -13.55
N VAL A 338 6.73 -4.41 -12.33
CA VAL A 338 6.21 -5.16 -11.17
C VAL A 338 5.04 -4.42 -10.53
N SER A 339 5.21 -3.14 -10.23
CA SER A 339 4.24 -2.33 -9.48
C SER A 339 3.16 -1.70 -10.37
N ASP A 340 3.46 -1.50 -11.64
CA ASP A 340 2.70 -0.73 -12.64
C ASP A 340 2.08 -1.61 -13.73
N VAL A 341 1.93 -2.91 -13.46
CA VAL A 341 1.42 -3.88 -14.42
C VAL A 341 0.19 -4.62 -13.90
N PHE A 342 -0.52 -5.30 -14.79
CA PHE A 342 -1.75 -6.03 -14.46
C PHE A 342 -1.57 -7.06 -13.33
N GLY A 343 -0.42 -7.71 -13.23
CA GLY A 343 -0.14 -8.58 -12.09
C GLY A 343 -0.23 -7.89 -10.74
N ALA A 344 0.11 -6.59 -10.66
CA ALA A 344 -0.10 -5.80 -9.43
C ALA A 344 -1.59 -5.58 -9.12
N ALA A 345 -2.47 -5.56 -10.13
CA ALA A 345 -3.92 -5.54 -9.91
C ALA A 345 -4.42 -6.85 -9.29
N LEU A 346 -3.95 -8.00 -9.78
CA LEU A 346 -4.29 -9.30 -9.20
C LEU A 346 -3.75 -9.45 -7.78
N TRP A 347 -2.51 -9.00 -7.54
CA TRP A 347 -1.94 -8.94 -6.20
C TRP A 347 -2.78 -8.07 -5.27
N ALA A 348 -3.17 -6.88 -5.69
CA ALA A 348 -3.95 -5.96 -4.85
C ALA A 348 -5.33 -6.55 -4.51
N ALA A 349 -5.99 -7.22 -5.46
CA ALA A 349 -7.26 -7.91 -5.23
C ALA A 349 -7.11 -8.99 -4.16
N ASP A 350 -6.10 -9.86 -4.30
CA ASP A 350 -5.82 -10.96 -3.38
C ASP A 350 -5.40 -10.45 -1.98
N TYR A 351 -4.43 -9.54 -1.95
CA TYR A 351 -3.89 -8.97 -0.71
C TYR A 351 -4.97 -8.26 0.12
N LEU A 352 -5.79 -7.42 -0.52
CA LEU A 352 -6.84 -6.68 0.17
C LEU A 352 -7.96 -7.59 0.68
N LEU A 353 -8.38 -8.60 -0.10
CA LEU A 353 -9.35 -9.60 0.36
C LEU A 353 -8.79 -10.47 1.49
N LYS A 354 -7.50 -10.79 1.47
CA LYS A 354 -6.83 -11.48 2.56
C LYS A 354 -6.84 -10.64 3.85
N LEU A 355 -6.50 -9.35 3.78
CA LEU A 355 -6.59 -8.46 4.94
C LEU A 355 -8.03 -8.32 5.45
N ALA A 356 -9.00 -8.19 4.53
CA ALA A 356 -10.41 -8.12 4.89
C ALA A 356 -10.86 -9.40 5.62
N SER A 357 -10.46 -10.59 5.12
CA SER A 357 -10.78 -11.88 5.75
C SER A 357 -10.14 -12.06 7.13
N TYR A 358 -9.07 -11.33 7.41
CA TYR A 358 -8.43 -11.25 8.73
C TYR A 358 -9.08 -10.25 9.68
N GLY A 359 -10.11 -9.50 9.23
CA GLY A 359 -10.82 -8.54 10.06
C GLY A 359 -10.11 -7.19 10.21
N TYR A 360 -9.24 -6.82 9.30
CA TYR A 360 -8.71 -5.46 9.24
C TYR A 360 -9.84 -4.45 9.03
N ALA A 361 -9.77 -3.35 9.75
CA ALA A 361 -10.71 -2.22 9.59
C ALA A 361 -10.51 -1.48 8.26
N GLY A 362 -9.44 -1.78 7.53
CA GLY A 362 -9.16 -1.25 6.22
C GLY A 362 -7.69 -1.30 5.86
N ALA A 363 -7.41 -0.95 4.61
CA ALA A 363 -6.07 -0.89 4.08
C ALA A 363 -5.90 0.33 3.15
N ASN A 364 -4.79 1.06 3.31
CA ASN A 364 -4.46 2.24 2.53
C ASN A 364 -3.25 1.94 1.64
N LEU A 365 -3.45 1.81 0.33
CA LEU A 365 -2.34 1.68 -0.59
C LEU A 365 -1.69 3.04 -0.87
N HIS A 366 -0.36 3.10 -0.74
CA HIS A 366 0.38 4.35 -0.88
C HIS A 366 0.47 4.77 -2.34
N GLY A 367 0.39 6.08 -2.57
CA GLY A 367 0.46 6.69 -3.90
C GLY A 367 0.69 8.19 -3.79
N GLY A 368 0.21 8.92 -4.77
CA GLY A 368 0.27 10.37 -4.80
C GLY A 368 1.09 10.92 -5.95
N GLU A 369 1.31 12.24 -5.91
CA GLU A 369 2.08 12.94 -6.93
C GLU A 369 3.57 12.54 -6.87
N GLY A 370 4.17 12.32 -8.04
CA GLY A 370 5.54 11.84 -8.17
C GLY A 370 6.57 12.72 -7.44
N ASN A 371 6.41 14.04 -7.49
CA ASN A 371 7.31 14.96 -6.81
C ASN A 371 7.24 14.84 -5.28
N MET A 372 6.05 14.63 -4.71
CA MET A 372 5.87 14.49 -3.27
C MET A 372 6.50 13.19 -2.76
N VAL A 373 6.26 12.08 -3.48
CA VAL A 373 6.91 10.81 -3.17
C VAL A 373 8.43 10.88 -3.39
N ALA A 374 8.91 11.54 -4.45
CA ALA A 374 10.34 11.75 -4.64
C ALA A 374 10.97 12.55 -3.49
N ASN A 375 10.30 13.59 -3.00
CA ASN A 375 10.78 14.37 -1.84
C ASN A 375 10.92 13.51 -0.57
N SER A 376 10.03 12.55 -0.39
CA SER A 376 10.10 11.58 0.71
C SER A 376 11.31 10.64 0.63
N LEU A 377 11.95 10.58 -0.54
CA LEU A 377 13.08 9.69 -0.86
C LEU A 377 14.39 10.45 -1.16
N GLY A 378 14.44 11.73 -0.85
CA GLY A 378 15.63 12.56 -1.07
C GLY A 378 15.72 13.22 -2.44
N GLY A 379 14.62 13.24 -3.21
CA GLY A 379 14.47 14.02 -4.44
C GLY A 379 14.41 13.21 -5.74
N THR A 380 14.49 11.87 -5.68
CA THR A 380 14.40 10.99 -6.87
C THR A 380 13.58 9.75 -6.58
N LEU A 381 13.00 9.15 -7.63
CA LEU A 381 12.35 7.84 -7.54
C LEU A 381 13.32 6.76 -8.06
N PRO A 382 13.83 5.88 -7.20
CA PRO A 382 14.88 4.91 -7.58
C PRO A 382 14.47 3.98 -8.74
N GLY A 383 13.18 3.70 -8.92
CA GLY A 383 12.68 2.90 -10.03
C GLY A 383 12.93 3.52 -11.42
N GLU A 384 13.16 4.84 -11.50
CA GLU A 384 13.47 5.54 -12.76
C GLU A 384 14.75 5.06 -13.41
N GLU A 385 15.73 4.65 -12.60
CA GLU A 385 17.02 4.15 -13.10
C GLU A 385 16.89 2.81 -13.85
N LEU A 386 15.79 2.09 -13.59
CA LEU A 386 15.50 0.80 -14.21
C LEU A 386 14.73 0.92 -15.53
N MET A 387 14.26 2.12 -15.88
CA MET A 387 13.51 2.34 -17.11
C MET A 387 14.46 2.32 -18.32
N PRO A 388 14.11 1.57 -19.39
CA PRO A 388 14.93 1.50 -20.62
C PRO A 388 15.00 2.84 -21.36
N ASP A 389 13.95 3.64 -21.29
CA ASP A 389 13.89 4.99 -21.85
C ASP A 389 13.38 5.99 -20.81
N ARG A 390 14.30 6.77 -20.24
CA ARG A 390 13.99 7.81 -19.25
C ARG A 390 13.26 9.03 -19.81
N LYS A 391 13.17 9.14 -21.13
CA LYS A 391 12.50 10.27 -21.82
C LYS A 391 11.01 10.03 -22.01
N VAL A 392 10.55 8.79 -21.88
CA VAL A 392 9.13 8.47 -21.97
C VAL A 392 8.46 8.90 -20.65
N PRO A 393 7.49 9.82 -20.70
CA PRO A 393 6.70 10.14 -19.52
C PRO A 393 6.04 8.87 -18.99
N HIS A 394 6.28 8.55 -17.72
CA HIS A 394 5.63 7.44 -17.05
C HIS A 394 4.86 7.99 -15.85
N PRO A 395 3.59 7.56 -15.63
CA PRO A 395 2.89 7.90 -14.41
C PRO A 395 3.69 7.41 -13.21
N ARG A 396 3.95 8.29 -12.25
CA ARG A 396 4.79 7.99 -11.09
C ARG A 396 4.15 8.51 -9.83
N PRO A 397 4.41 7.83 -8.71
CA PRO A 397 5.22 6.61 -8.48
C PRO A 397 4.61 5.38 -9.16
N PHE A 398 5.45 4.37 -9.47
CA PHE A 398 5.03 3.17 -10.22
C PHE A 398 3.95 2.36 -9.51
N TYR A 399 3.83 2.44 -8.19
CA TYR A 399 2.82 1.75 -7.41
C TYR A 399 1.53 2.55 -7.21
N THR A 400 1.45 3.79 -7.71
CA THR A 400 0.31 4.66 -7.39
C THR A 400 -1.02 4.09 -7.91
N PRO A 401 -2.08 4.08 -7.10
CA PRO A 401 -3.41 3.73 -7.61
C PRO A 401 -3.97 4.75 -8.59
N ILE A 402 -3.65 6.02 -8.40
CA ILE A 402 -4.11 7.16 -9.20
C ILE A 402 -2.88 7.96 -9.59
N ALA A 403 -2.62 8.08 -10.88
CA ALA A 403 -1.51 8.86 -11.41
C ALA A 403 -1.96 10.23 -11.88
N ASP A 404 -1.20 11.26 -11.50
CA ASP A 404 -1.29 12.59 -12.08
C ASP A 404 -0.48 12.62 -13.37
N ILE A 405 -1.15 12.88 -14.48
CA ILE A 405 -0.53 13.00 -15.80
C ILE A 405 -0.43 14.48 -16.28
N GLY A 406 -0.56 15.41 -15.35
CA GLY A 406 -0.38 16.86 -15.54
C GLY A 406 -1.62 17.59 -16.06
N LYS A 407 -2.48 16.96 -16.85
CA LYS A 407 -3.73 17.53 -17.34
C LYS A 407 -4.96 16.88 -16.72
N ASP A 408 -4.79 15.67 -16.20
CA ASP A 408 -5.85 14.82 -15.69
C ASP A 408 -5.26 13.76 -14.75
N TYR A 409 -6.14 12.96 -14.17
CA TYR A 409 -5.78 11.82 -13.34
C TYR A 409 -6.24 10.53 -14.00
N VAL A 410 -5.39 9.50 -13.93
CA VAL A 410 -5.71 8.18 -14.51
C VAL A 410 -5.59 7.08 -13.47
N ALA A 411 -6.45 6.08 -13.62
CA ALA A 411 -6.42 4.87 -12.81
C ALA A 411 -5.27 3.96 -13.29
N GLU A 412 -4.35 3.62 -12.39
CA GLU A 412 -3.27 2.69 -12.64
C GLU A 412 -3.69 1.23 -12.35
N PRO A 413 -2.98 0.21 -12.82
CA PRO A 413 -3.39 -1.19 -12.70
C PRO A 413 -3.80 -1.61 -11.28
N VAL A 414 -3.04 -1.20 -10.26
CA VAL A 414 -3.32 -1.54 -8.86
C VAL A 414 -4.71 -1.06 -8.39
N SER A 415 -5.21 0.06 -8.93
CA SER A 415 -6.54 0.59 -8.59
C SER A 415 -7.67 -0.36 -8.99
N TYR A 416 -7.51 -1.11 -10.06
CA TYR A 416 -8.50 -2.09 -10.49
C TYR A 416 -8.60 -3.27 -9.50
N GLY A 417 -7.47 -3.71 -8.94
CA GLY A 417 -7.46 -4.69 -7.85
C GLY A 417 -8.14 -4.17 -6.58
N MET A 418 -7.90 -2.90 -6.22
CA MET A 418 -8.59 -2.24 -5.11
C MET A 418 -10.11 -2.19 -5.32
N ARG A 419 -10.56 -1.80 -6.53
CA ARG A 419 -11.99 -1.76 -6.90
C ARG A 419 -12.61 -3.16 -6.92
N PHE A 420 -11.84 -4.20 -7.29
CA PHE A 420 -12.28 -5.59 -7.23
C PHE A 420 -12.54 -6.01 -5.78
N ALA A 421 -11.59 -5.78 -4.88
CA ALA A 421 -11.74 -6.07 -3.46
C ALA A 421 -12.83 -5.21 -2.80
N GLY A 422 -12.99 -3.97 -3.25
CA GLY A 422 -14.03 -3.04 -2.79
C GLY A 422 -15.46 -3.52 -3.00
N ALA A 423 -15.70 -4.47 -3.92
CA ALA A 423 -17.00 -5.12 -4.07
C ALA A 423 -17.46 -5.89 -2.83
N PHE A 424 -16.53 -6.22 -1.93
CA PHE A 424 -16.77 -6.91 -0.66
C PHE A 424 -16.99 -5.97 0.52
N ALA A 425 -16.94 -4.65 0.32
CA ALA A 425 -17.25 -3.70 1.38
C ALA A 425 -18.70 -3.88 1.88
N ASP A 426 -18.93 -3.67 3.17
CA ASP A 426 -20.23 -3.87 3.84
C ASP A 426 -20.78 -5.31 3.72
N SER A 427 -19.91 -6.30 3.75
CA SER A 427 -20.25 -7.72 3.72
C SER A 427 -19.71 -8.47 4.93
N THR A 428 -20.14 -9.71 5.11
CA THR A 428 -19.61 -10.60 6.14
C THR A 428 -19.03 -11.84 5.46
N PHE A 429 -17.75 -12.11 5.68
CA PHE A 429 -17.11 -13.32 5.16
C PHE A 429 -17.87 -14.57 5.61
N VAL A 430 -17.92 -15.55 4.75
CA VAL A 430 -18.44 -16.90 5.03
C VAL A 430 -17.35 -17.92 4.69
N LYS A 431 -17.42 -19.08 5.30
CA LYS A 431 -16.43 -20.13 5.06
C LYS A 431 -16.52 -20.65 3.64
N LEU A 432 -15.37 -20.80 3.01
CA LEU A 432 -15.18 -21.35 1.68
C LEU A 432 -14.02 -22.35 1.69
N ASP A 433 -14.29 -23.61 1.41
CA ASP A 433 -13.25 -24.61 1.17
C ASP A 433 -12.90 -24.60 -0.31
N PHE A 434 -11.64 -24.35 -0.63
CA PHE A 434 -11.15 -24.14 -1.99
C PHE A 434 -9.84 -24.91 -2.22
N ASP A 435 -9.86 -25.85 -3.18
CA ASP A 435 -8.65 -26.55 -3.64
C ASP A 435 -8.41 -26.19 -5.11
N PRO A 436 -7.37 -25.37 -5.40
CA PRO A 436 -7.06 -24.95 -6.77
C PRO A 436 -6.42 -26.04 -7.62
N GLY A 437 -6.23 -27.29 -7.13
CA GLY A 437 -5.64 -28.38 -7.89
C GLY A 437 -4.20 -28.07 -8.37
N GLY A 438 -3.43 -27.30 -7.61
CA GLY A 438 -2.06 -26.89 -7.94
C GLY A 438 -1.97 -25.68 -8.89
N VAL A 439 -3.07 -25.04 -9.25
CA VAL A 439 -3.08 -23.74 -9.94
C VAL A 439 -2.78 -22.63 -8.92
N ASP A 440 -2.02 -21.62 -9.29
CA ASP A 440 -1.80 -20.45 -8.41
C ASP A 440 -3.06 -19.58 -8.37
N ALA A 441 -3.96 -19.90 -7.44
CA ALA A 441 -5.21 -19.18 -7.28
C ALA A 441 -5.67 -19.13 -5.83
N THR A 442 -6.44 -18.10 -5.51
CA THR A 442 -7.09 -17.88 -4.21
C THR A 442 -8.58 -17.64 -4.39
N ALA A 443 -9.37 -17.93 -3.35
CA ALA A 443 -10.80 -17.65 -3.37
C ALA A 443 -11.29 -17.14 -2.02
N TYR A 444 -12.33 -16.29 -2.09
CA TYR A 444 -12.95 -15.64 -0.94
C TYR A 444 -14.47 -15.60 -1.13
N ALA A 445 -15.22 -15.77 -0.06
CA ALA A 445 -16.68 -15.66 -0.11
C ALA A 445 -17.20 -14.74 1.00
N ALA A 446 -18.17 -13.90 0.67
CA ALA A 446 -18.83 -13.06 1.66
C ALA A 446 -20.30 -12.82 1.33
N ARG A 447 -21.12 -12.74 2.38
CA ARG A 447 -22.54 -12.44 2.29
C ARG A 447 -22.76 -10.93 2.38
N LEU A 448 -23.44 -10.38 1.40
CA LEU A 448 -23.90 -8.99 1.39
C LEU A 448 -25.06 -8.76 2.35
N GLY A 449 -25.33 -7.51 2.71
CA GLY A 449 -26.52 -7.11 3.47
C GLY A 449 -27.85 -7.48 2.79
N SER A 450 -27.86 -7.64 1.47
CA SER A 450 -29.01 -8.15 0.70
C SER A 450 -29.31 -9.64 0.93
N GLY A 451 -28.38 -10.40 1.49
CA GLY A 451 -28.45 -11.86 1.65
C GLY A 451 -27.74 -12.65 0.55
N GLU A 452 -27.44 -12.04 -0.61
CA GLU A 452 -26.65 -12.66 -1.66
C GLU A 452 -25.23 -12.96 -1.18
N VAL A 453 -24.62 -14.01 -1.73
CA VAL A 453 -23.20 -14.31 -1.48
C VAL A 453 -22.37 -13.98 -2.72
N LEU A 454 -21.29 -13.23 -2.52
CA LEU A 454 -20.25 -13.04 -3.52
C LEU A 454 -19.14 -14.05 -3.30
N VAL A 455 -18.66 -14.63 -4.40
CA VAL A 455 -17.45 -15.47 -4.40
C VAL A 455 -16.45 -14.86 -5.37
N ALA A 456 -15.30 -14.43 -4.85
CA ALA A 456 -14.15 -13.99 -5.65
C ALA A 456 -13.23 -15.19 -5.89
N ILE A 457 -12.75 -15.35 -7.11
CA ILE A 457 -11.67 -16.27 -7.47
C ILE A 457 -10.61 -15.46 -8.22
N ILE A 458 -9.38 -15.52 -7.74
CA ILE A 458 -8.24 -14.78 -8.29
C ILE A 458 -7.25 -15.82 -8.81
N ASN A 459 -7.20 -15.96 -10.14
CA ASN A 459 -6.32 -16.87 -10.84
C ASN A 459 -5.04 -16.10 -11.27
N LYS A 460 -3.96 -16.30 -10.54
CA LYS A 460 -2.65 -15.68 -10.78
C LYS A 460 -1.77 -16.52 -11.70
N ASP A 461 -2.18 -17.76 -12.05
CA ASP A 461 -1.46 -18.61 -12.99
C ASP A 461 -1.49 -18.00 -14.40
N ALA A 462 -0.34 -17.92 -15.04
CA ALA A 462 -0.19 -17.26 -16.34
C ALA A 462 -0.75 -18.09 -17.51
N SER A 463 -1.04 -19.39 -17.33
CA SER A 463 -1.30 -20.33 -18.42
C SER A 463 -2.47 -21.27 -18.19
N ARG A 464 -2.87 -21.50 -16.94
CA ARG A 464 -3.89 -22.49 -16.59
C ARG A 464 -5.19 -21.82 -16.18
N ASP A 465 -6.26 -22.20 -16.88
CA ASP A 465 -7.62 -21.81 -16.50
C ASP A 465 -8.15 -22.64 -15.35
N LEU A 466 -9.14 -22.11 -14.67
CA LEU A 466 -9.91 -22.82 -13.66
C LEU A 466 -11.31 -23.09 -14.20
N THR A 467 -11.81 -24.32 -14.03
CA THR A 467 -13.18 -24.69 -14.35
C THR A 467 -13.92 -25.03 -13.07
N LEU A 468 -15.06 -24.39 -12.86
CA LEU A 468 -15.90 -24.56 -11.68
C LEU A 468 -16.96 -25.62 -11.94
N ASP A 469 -17.22 -26.48 -10.98
CA ASP A 469 -18.39 -27.39 -10.98
C ASP A 469 -19.52 -26.76 -10.13
N GLN A 470 -19.96 -25.56 -10.54
CA GLN A 470 -20.94 -24.72 -9.84
C GLN A 470 -21.94 -24.12 -10.84
N PRO A 471 -22.85 -24.92 -11.38
CA PRO A 471 -23.71 -24.50 -12.48
C PRO A 471 -24.73 -23.40 -12.11
N THR A 472 -24.97 -23.19 -10.81
CA THR A 472 -25.91 -22.17 -10.31
C THR A 472 -25.27 -20.82 -10.06
N TRP A 473 -23.94 -20.74 -10.06
CA TRP A 473 -23.24 -19.46 -9.85
C TRP A 473 -23.30 -18.61 -11.11
N LYS A 474 -23.55 -17.32 -10.92
CA LYS A 474 -23.64 -16.35 -12.02
C LYS A 474 -22.44 -15.43 -11.99
N LEU A 475 -21.73 -15.33 -13.09
CA LEU A 475 -20.62 -14.39 -13.24
C LEU A 475 -21.14 -12.95 -13.14
N ASP A 476 -20.67 -12.20 -12.14
CA ASP A 476 -20.99 -10.77 -11.95
C ASP A 476 -20.00 -9.88 -12.73
N ARG A 477 -18.72 -10.10 -12.54
CA ARG A 477 -17.66 -9.35 -13.23
C ARG A 477 -16.35 -10.10 -13.31
N THR A 478 -15.53 -9.73 -14.27
CA THR A 478 -14.13 -10.17 -14.38
C THR A 478 -13.19 -9.00 -14.35
N LEU A 479 -11.98 -9.23 -13.83
CA LEU A 479 -10.85 -8.32 -13.90
C LEU A 479 -9.81 -8.94 -14.83
N THR A 480 -9.47 -8.26 -15.93
CA THR A 480 -8.62 -8.78 -16.99
C THR A 480 -7.62 -7.74 -17.48
N GLY A 481 -6.52 -8.21 -18.05
CA GLY A 481 -5.53 -7.45 -18.78
C GLY A 481 -4.96 -8.26 -19.94
N PRO A 482 -4.24 -7.63 -20.89
CA PRO A 482 -3.64 -8.33 -22.03
C PRO A 482 -2.63 -9.41 -21.66
N SER A 483 -1.89 -9.20 -20.57
CA SER A 483 -0.94 -10.14 -19.95
C SER A 483 -0.64 -9.68 -18.52
N LEU A 484 -0.03 -10.52 -17.70
CA LEU A 484 0.41 -10.14 -16.35
C LEU A 484 1.35 -8.92 -16.34
N THR A 485 2.13 -8.73 -17.39
CA THR A 485 3.10 -7.63 -17.53
C THR A 485 2.54 -6.40 -18.28
N ALA A 486 1.27 -6.42 -18.67
CA ALA A 486 0.65 -5.28 -19.34
C ALA A 486 0.41 -4.12 -18.36
N ASN A 487 0.84 -2.91 -18.74
CA ASN A 487 0.64 -1.67 -17.99
C ASN A 487 -0.57 -0.84 -18.45
N SER A 488 -1.32 -1.35 -19.42
CA SER A 488 -2.48 -0.68 -19.99
C SER A 488 -3.56 -1.70 -20.36
N ASN A 489 -4.76 -1.22 -20.68
CA ASN A 489 -5.92 -2.04 -21.03
C ASN A 489 -6.35 -3.02 -19.92
N VAL A 490 -6.01 -2.72 -18.67
CA VAL A 490 -6.61 -3.36 -17.51
C VAL A 490 -8.05 -2.89 -17.38
N ARG A 491 -8.98 -3.82 -17.21
CA ARG A 491 -10.41 -3.49 -17.25
C ARG A 491 -11.28 -4.49 -16.50
N PHE A 492 -12.47 -4.04 -16.14
CA PHE A 492 -13.59 -4.91 -15.81
C PHE A 492 -14.36 -5.27 -17.07
N GLY A 493 -14.83 -6.50 -17.14
CA GLY A 493 -15.64 -7.02 -18.23
C GLY A 493 -15.35 -8.50 -18.47
N PRO A 494 -16.05 -9.13 -19.40
CA PRO A 494 -15.77 -10.52 -19.74
C PRO A 494 -14.38 -10.64 -20.38
N ALA A 495 -13.56 -11.57 -19.88
CA ALA A 495 -12.39 -12.02 -20.62
C ALA A 495 -12.83 -12.79 -21.87
N GLU A 496 -12.00 -12.80 -22.91
CA GLU A 496 -12.25 -13.66 -24.08
C GLU A 496 -12.38 -15.12 -23.61
N GLY A 497 -13.48 -15.78 -23.97
CA GLY A 497 -13.79 -17.13 -23.52
C GLY A 497 -14.31 -17.27 -22.09
N SER A 498 -14.60 -16.17 -21.38
CA SER A 498 -15.28 -16.23 -20.08
C SER A 498 -16.66 -16.86 -20.21
N LYS A 499 -16.94 -17.83 -19.35
CA LYS A 499 -18.22 -18.47 -19.16
C LYS A 499 -18.53 -18.52 -17.67
N ASP A 500 -19.78 -18.76 -17.31
CA ASP A 500 -20.23 -18.81 -15.90
C ASP A 500 -19.47 -19.84 -15.05
N ASN A 501 -18.82 -20.81 -15.65
CA ASN A 501 -18.07 -21.84 -14.96
C ASN A 501 -16.55 -21.80 -15.20
N ARG A 502 -16.00 -20.70 -15.73
CA ARG A 502 -14.56 -20.62 -16.05
C ARG A 502 -13.94 -19.31 -15.57
N VAL A 503 -12.78 -19.42 -14.94
CA VAL A 503 -11.91 -18.29 -14.62
C VAL A 503 -10.62 -18.46 -15.43
N PRO A 504 -10.41 -17.64 -16.47
CA PRO A 504 -9.23 -17.75 -17.33
C PRO A 504 -7.92 -17.55 -16.57
N ALA A 505 -6.84 -18.05 -17.14
CA ALA A 505 -5.49 -17.74 -16.69
C ALA A 505 -5.28 -16.21 -16.59
N ALA A 506 -4.48 -15.77 -15.64
CA ALA A 506 -4.20 -14.36 -15.39
C ALA A 506 -5.47 -13.49 -15.39
N SER A 507 -6.44 -13.85 -14.53
CA SER A 507 -7.68 -13.07 -14.37
C SER A 507 -8.26 -13.24 -12.98
N ALA A 508 -9.22 -12.39 -12.62
CA ALA A 508 -10.04 -12.60 -11.43
C ALA A 508 -11.53 -12.47 -11.78
N ALA A 509 -12.36 -13.21 -11.08
CA ALA A 509 -13.81 -13.21 -11.29
C ALA A 509 -14.57 -13.10 -9.97
N ILE A 510 -15.68 -12.39 -9.99
CA ILE A 510 -16.68 -12.39 -8.90
C ILE A 510 -17.92 -13.09 -9.42
N PHE A 511 -18.43 -14.02 -8.64
CA PHE A 511 -19.67 -14.73 -8.88
C PHE A 511 -20.71 -14.34 -7.82
N ARG A 512 -21.98 -14.30 -8.23
CA ARG A 512 -23.13 -14.23 -7.33
C ARG A 512 -23.71 -15.62 -7.13
N VAL A 513 -23.96 -15.93 -5.88
CA VAL A 513 -24.63 -17.17 -5.46
C VAL A 513 -25.93 -16.76 -4.80
N GLY A 514 -27.02 -17.13 -5.43
CA GLY A 514 -28.38 -16.84 -4.95
C GLY A 514 -29.00 -18.00 -4.19
#